data_e39c475b32af545a3359776396f02370
#
_entry.id   e39c475b32af545a3359776396f02370
#
_cell.length_a   1.000
_cell.length_b   1.000
_cell.length_c   1.000
_cell.angle_alpha   90.00
_cell.angle_beta   90.00
_cell.angle_gamma   90.00
#
_symmetry.space_group_name_H-M   'P 1'
#
loop_
_entity.id
_entity.type
_entity.pdbx_description
1 polymer ?
#
loop_
_entity_poly.entity_id
_entity_poly.type
_entity_poly.pdbx_seq_one_letter_code
_entity_poly.pdbx_strand_id
1 'polypeptide(L)'
;YKVCSTLDSSVSTGSIGRALNIGVEAFAPRSVPIIVAAPEMRRYQAFGNLFAGTLQSVFRLDRHPVMSRHPVTPMTEADVARHIGTQTDLSVDCLDIEALADRKGAAARLSAADGPAAYTLDQIGPAEEAAAGALLWQGRAENRFVIGSQGVEYALVRHWRHEGLV
;
A
#
# COMPACT_ATOMS: atom_id res chain seq x y z
N TYR A 1 8.05 -7.08 -1.51
CA TYR A 1 7.14 -8.22 -1.75
C TYR A 1 5.95 -7.78 -2.60
N LYS A 2 5.77 -8.45 -3.74
CA LYS A 2 4.73 -8.12 -4.71
C LYS A 2 3.40 -8.79 -4.35
N VAL A 3 2.33 -7.99 -4.30
CA VAL A 3 0.95 -8.44 -4.08
C VAL A 3 0.05 -8.08 -5.26
N CYS A 4 -1.16 -8.64 -5.30
CA CYS A 4 -2.16 -8.25 -6.29
C CYS A 4 -2.77 -6.88 -5.95
N SER A 5 -3.04 -6.08 -6.98
CA SER A 5 -3.70 -4.76 -6.82
C SER A 5 -5.19 -4.85 -6.42
N THR A 6 -5.72 -6.06 -6.29
CA THR A 6 -7.05 -6.36 -5.76
C THR A 6 -7.02 -6.98 -4.37
N LEU A 7 -5.86 -6.95 -3.69
CA LEU A 7 -5.69 -7.32 -2.29
C LEU A 7 -6.13 -8.77 -1.98
N ASP A 8 -5.92 -9.70 -2.92
CA ASP A 8 -6.36 -11.10 -2.84
C ASP A 8 -5.64 -11.84 -1.71
N SER A 9 -6.13 -11.68 -0.49
CA SER A 9 -5.52 -12.22 0.72
C SER A 9 -6.56 -12.46 1.82
N SER A 10 -6.24 -13.35 2.72
CA SER A 10 -7.00 -13.62 3.95
C SER A 10 -6.07 -14.12 5.05
N VAL A 11 -6.59 -14.31 6.24
CA VAL A 11 -5.83 -14.88 7.37
C VAL A 11 -5.25 -16.26 7.02
N SER A 12 -5.98 -17.06 6.25
CA SER A 12 -5.62 -18.46 5.95
C SER A 12 -5.05 -18.68 4.55
N THR A 13 -5.24 -17.74 3.61
CA THR A 13 -4.86 -17.95 2.21
C THR A 13 -4.24 -16.67 1.64
N GLY A 14 -3.02 -16.79 1.13
CA GLY A 14 -2.29 -15.67 0.52
C GLY A 14 -2.03 -14.50 1.47
N SER A 15 -1.86 -14.78 2.76
CA SER A 15 -1.78 -13.77 3.82
C SER A 15 -0.67 -12.73 3.57
N ILE A 16 -1.08 -11.49 3.32
CA ILE A 16 -0.17 -10.33 3.22
C ILE A 16 0.42 -10.00 4.60
N GLY A 17 -0.37 -10.14 5.66
CA GLY A 17 0.12 -9.94 7.03
C GLY A 17 1.21 -10.95 7.41
N ARG A 18 1.09 -12.22 6.97
CA ARG A 18 2.18 -13.19 7.17
C ARG A 18 3.45 -12.82 6.39
N ALA A 19 3.30 -12.34 5.15
CA ALA A 19 4.43 -11.84 4.38
C ALA A 19 5.07 -10.60 5.03
N LEU A 20 4.26 -9.72 5.63
CA LEU A 20 4.72 -8.58 6.42
C LEU A 20 5.57 -9.04 7.60
N ASN A 21 5.10 -10.00 8.40
CA ASN A 21 5.84 -10.53 9.55
C ASN A 21 7.20 -11.12 9.13
N ILE A 22 7.22 -11.93 8.07
CA ILE A 22 8.46 -12.51 7.52
C ILE A 22 9.43 -11.41 7.05
N GLY A 23 8.90 -10.39 6.36
CA GLY A 23 9.73 -9.28 5.89
C GLY A 23 10.33 -8.45 7.02
N VAL A 24 9.55 -8.20 8.07
CA VAL A 24 10.05 -7.51 9.27
C VAL A 24 11.14 -8.32 9.97
N GLU A 25 10.96 -9.63 10.13
CA GLU A 25 11.96 -10.51 10.71
C GLU A 25 13.26 -10.56 9.88
N ALA A 26 13.12 -10.64 8.55
CA ALA A 26 14.26 -10.80 7.64
C ALA A 26 15.06 -9.50 7.41
N PHE A 27 14.40 -8.35 7.35
CA PHE A 27 15.02 -7.07 6.95
C PHE A 27 15.15 -6.06 8.10
N ALA A 28 14.48 -6.29 9.23
CA ALA A 28 14.44 -5.40 10.40
C ALA A 28 14.19 -3.92 9.99
N PRO A 29 13.19 -3.62 9.14
CA PRO A 29 12.91 -2.25 8.72
C PRO A 29 12.35 -1.46 9.90
N ARG A 30 12.55 -0.15 9.91
CA ARG A 30 11.94 0.73 10.91
C ARG A 30 10.42 0.82 10.70
N SER A 31 9.99 0.87 9.44
CA SER A 31 8.59 0.76 9.04
C SER A 31 8.47 0.04 7.70
N VAL A 32 7.27 -0.44 7.38
CA VAL A 32 6.99 -1.11 6.10
C VAL A 32 5.94 -0.31 5.33
N PRO A 33 6.33 0.43 4.29
CA PRO A 33 5.37 1.03 3.36
C PRO A 33 4.62 -0.04 2.57
N ILE A 34 3.31 0.17 2.39
CA ILE A 34 2.42 -0.72 1.63
C ILE A 34 1.69 0.09 0.57
N ILE A 35 1.88 -0.25 -0.72
CA ILE A 35 1.22 0.41 -1.85
C ILE A 35 0.47 -0.63 -2.68
N VAL A 36 -0.83 -0.74 -2.46
CA VAL A 36 -1.70 -1.66 -3.22
C VAL A 36 -2.29 -0.99 -4.45
N ALA A 37 -2.64 0.28 -4.35
CA ALA A 37 -3.19 1.07 -5.46
C ALA A 37 -2.21 1.14 -6.66
N ALA A 38 -2.77 1.27 -7.85
CA ALA A 38 -2.08 1.49 -9.12
C ALA A 38 -3.04 2.27 -10.05
N PRO A 39 -3.08 3.59 -9.98
CA PRO A 39 -4.05 4.42 -10.73
C PRO A 39 -4.05 4.18 -12.24
N GLU A 40 -2.90 3.92 -12.85
CA GLU A 40 -2.79 3.54 -14.27
C GLU A 40 -3.56 2.26 -14.62
N MET A 41 -3.75 1.38 -13.65
CA MET A 41 -4.55 0.16 -13.77
C MET A 41 -5.98 0.34 -13.26
N ARG A 42 -6.41 1.57 -12.99
CA ARG A 42 -7.71 1.89 -12.38
C ARG A 42 -7.90 1.21 -11.02
N ARG A 43 -6.84 1.21 -10.21
CA ARG A 43 -6.84 0.79 -8.81
C ARG A 43 -6.45 2.00 -7.97
N TYR A 44 -7.36 2.47 -7.12
CA TYR A 44 -7.20 3.70 -6.35
C TYR A 44 -7.34 3.39 -4.87
N GLN A 45 -6.53 4.01 -4.05
CA GLN A 45 -6.73 4.03 -2.60
C GLN A 45 -6.96 5.47 -2.16
N ALA A 46 -8.05 5.71 -1.45
CA ALA A 46 -8.43 7.02 -0.93
C ALA A 46 -8.97 6.87 0.49
N PHE A 47 -8.39 7.64 1.42
CA PHE A 47 -8.71 7.55 2.86
C PHE A 47 -8.71 6.10 3.37
N GLY A 48 -7.66 5.37 3.01
CA GLY A 48 -7.45 3.97 3.34
C GLY A 48 -8.27 2.96 2.54
N ASN A 49 -9.35 3.38 1.87
CA ASN A 49 -10.24 2.48 1.14
C ASN A 49 -9.73 2.22 -0.29
N LEU A 50 -9.70 0.95 -0.67
CA LEU A 50 -9.31 0.52 -2.02
C LEU A 50 -10.52 0.46 -2.95
N PHE A 51 -10.34 0.99 -4.16
CA PHE A 51 -11.31 0.98 -5.24
C PHE A 51 -10.73 0.30 -6.47
N ALA A 52 -11.56 -0.43 -7.20
CA ALA A 52 -11.17 -1.09 -8.43
C ALA A 52 -12.12 -0.72 -9.58
N GLY A 53 -11.52 -0.35 -10.71
CA GLY A 53 -12.25 -0.04 -11.94
C GLY A 53 -12.56 -1.29 -12.76
N THR A 54 -13.78 -1.34 -13.28
CA THR A 54 -14.19 -2.18 -14.41
C THR A 54 -14.17 -1.34 -15.69
N LEU A 55 -14.56 -1.90 -16.83
CA LEU A 55 -14.71 -1.13 -18.07
C LEU A 55 -15.71 0.04 -17.92
N GLN A 56 -16.73 -0.11 -17.09
CA GLN A 56 -17.86 0.81 -16.99
C GLN A 56 -17.79 1.73 -15.78
N SER A 57 -17.28 1.25 -14.62
CA SER A 57 -17.39 1.96 -13.34
C SER A 57 -16.23 1.65 -12.42
N VAL A 58 -16.10 2.45 -11.37
CA VAL A 58 -15.19 2.21 -10.26
C VAL A 58 -16.02 1.81 -9.04
N PHE A 59 -15.63 0.75 -8.36
CA PHE A 59 -16.31 0.24 -7.18
C PHE A 59 -15.36 0.22 -5.99
N ARG A 60 -15.86 0.52 -4.81
CA ARG A 60 -15.15 0.18 -3.59
C ARG A 60 -14.96 -1.35 -3.54
N LEU A 61 -13.81 -1.84 -3.10
CA LEU A 61 -13.40 -3.22 -3.35
C LEU A 61 -14.36 -4.26 -2.74
N ASP A 62 -14.89 -3.99 -1.56
CA ASP A 62 -15.89 -4.84 -0.88
C ASP A 62 -17.26 -4.90 -1.60
N ARG A 63 -17.49 -3.99 -2.55
CA ARG A 63 -18.70 -3.91 -3.38
C ARG A 63 -18.43 -4.19 -4.86
N HIS A 64 -17.19 -4.50 -5.19
CA HIS A 64 -16.81 -4.82 -6.57
C HIS A 64 -17.47 -6.14 -6.99
N PRO A 65 -18.14 -6.20 -8.16
CA PRO A 65 -18.99 -7.34 -8.54
C PRO A 65 -18.24 -8.69 -8.60
N VAL A 66 -16.94 -8.66 -8.88
CA VAL A 66 -16.09 -9.86 -8.89
C VAL A 66 -15.43 -10.08 -7.53
N MET A 67 -14.78 -9.03 -6.96
CA MET A 67 -13.95 -9.20 -5.77
C MET A 67 -14.75 -9.49 -4.50
N SER A 68 -15.95 -8.93 -4.34
CA SER A 68 -16.83 -9.25 -3.21
C SER A 68 -17.30 -10.72 -3.20
N ARG A 69 -17.17 -11.39 -4.35
CA ARG A 69 -17.56 -12.81 -4.54
C ARG A 69 -16.38 -13.67 -4.99
N HIS A 70 -15.15 -13.22 -4.72
CA HIS A 70 -13.98 -13.97 -5.13
C HIS A 70 -14.01 -15.37 -4.51
N PRO A 71 -13.78 -16.46 -5.28
CA PRO A 71 -14.02 -17.82 -4.82
C PRO A 71 -13.09 -18.27 -3.70
N VAL A 72 -11.92 -17.66 -3.55
CA VAL A 72 -10.92 -18.03 -2.55
C VAL A 72 -10.82 -16.99 -1.43
N THR A 73 -10.77 -15.71 -1.81
CA THR A 73 -10.58 -14.57 -0.90
C THR A 73 -11.66 -13.52 -1.16
N PRO A 74 -12.93 -13.78 -0.79
CA PRO A 74 -14.01 -12.80 -0.98
C PRO A 74 -13.70 -11.54 -0.18
N MET A 75 -13.76 -10.39 -0.85
CA MET A 75 -13.39 -9.12 -0.26
C MET A 75 -14.57 -8.50 0.47
N THR A 76 -14.48 -8.44 1.79
CA THR A 76 -15.54 -7.92 2.68
C THR A 76 -15.13 -6.61 3.36
N GLU A 77 -13.85 -6.23 3.28
CA GLU A 77 -13.31 -5.01 3.85
C GLU A 77 -12.45 -4.28 2.79
N ALA A 78 -12.78 -3.04 2.50
CA ALA A 78 -12.06 -2.23 1.53
C ALA A 78 -10.97 -1.35 2.16
N ASP A 79 -11.00 -1.13 3.47
CA ASP A 79 -9.92 -0.47 4.19
C ASP A 79 -8.71 -1.39 4.24
N VAL A 80 -7.65 -0.97 3.56
CA VAL A 80 -6.44 -1.79 3.36
C VAL A 80 -5.73 -2.06 4.68
N ALA A 81 -5.63 -1.05 5.55
CA ALA A 81 -4.98 -1.20 6.85
C ALA A 81 -5.75 -2.17 7.75
N ARG A 82 -7.08 -2.05 7.80
CA ARG A 82 -7.93 -2.98 8.55
C ARG A 82 -7.86 -4.38 7.99
N HIS A 83 -7.94 -4.53 6.67
CA HIS A 83 -7.87 -5.85 6.04
C HIS A 83 -6.56 -6.56 6.35
N ILE A 84 -5.41 -5.88 6.21
CA ILE A 84 -4.10 -6.45 6.53
C ILE A 84 -3.93 -6.65 8.04
N GLY A 85 -4.44 -5.74 8.87
CA GLY A 85 -4.41 -5.82 10.32
C GLY A 85 -5.10 -7.07 10.90
N THR A 86 -6.07 -7.67 10.19
CA THR A 86 -6.63 -8.97 10.60
C THR A 86 -5.68 -10.16 10.41
N GLN A 87 -4.55 -9.95 9.73
CA GLN A 87 -3.62 -11.00 9.30
C GLN A 87 -2.26 -10.93 10.01
N THR A 88 -2.07 -9.96 10.90
CA THR A 88 -0.82 -9.72 11.63
C THR A 88 -1.10 -9.06 12.98
N ASP A 89 -0.18 -9.23 13.94
CA ASP A 89 -0.20 -8.53 15.23
C ASP A 89 0.53 -7.17 15.17
N LEU A 90 1.16 -6.85 14.03
CA LEU A 90 1.82 -5.57 13.83
C LEU A 90 0.79 -4.45 13.64
N SER A 91 1.13 -3.25 14.11
CA SER A 91 0.33 -2.06 13.82
C SER A 91 0.34 -1.78 12.33
N VAL A 92 -0.86 -1.63 11.74
CA VAL A 92 -1.04 -1.21 10.34
C VAL A 92 -1.88 0.05 10.34
N ASP A 93 -1.34 1.15 9.83
CA ASP A 93 -2.00 2.46 9.77
C ASP A 93 -2.04 2.96 8.32
N CYS A 94 -2.64 4.12 8.09
CA CYS A 94 -2.75 4.75 6.77
C CYS A 94 -2.05 6.11 6.74
N LEU A 95 -1.25 6.34 5.72
CA LEU A 95 -0.88 7.67 5.25
C LEU A 95 -1.86 8.03 4.12
N ASP A 96 -2.93 8.70 4.51
CA ASP A 96 -3.97 9.12 3.60
C ASP A 96 -3.53 10.30 2.70
N ILE A 97 -4.40 10.75 1.83
CA ILE A 97 -4.15 11.84 0.88
C ILE A 97 -3.69 13.11 1.61
N GLU A 98 -4.29 13.44 2.75
CA GLU A 98 -3.95 14.64 3.51
C GLU A 98 -2.58 14.49 4.18
N ALA A 99 -2.29 13.33 4.77
CA ALA A 99 -0.99 13.03 5.34
C ALA A 99 0.13 13.03 4.27
N LEU A 100 -0.13 12.52 3.06
CA LEU A 100 0.82 12.52 1.95
C LEU A 100 1.08 13.93 1.39
N ALA A 101 0.13 14.86 1.52
CA ALA A 101 0.34 16.26 1.15
C ALA A 101 1.40 16.94 2.05
N ASP A 102 1.49 16.55 3.32
CA ASP A 102 2.60 16.91 4.22
C ASP A 102 3.73 15.86 4.16
N ARG A 103 4.59 15.94 3.17
CA ARG A 103 5.71 14.99 2.99
C ARG A 103 6.64 14.89 4.20
N LYS A 104 6.86 16.00 4.92
CA LYS A 104 7.73 15.99 6.10
C LYS A 104 7.08 15.23 7.26
N GLY A 105 5.81 15.48 7.50
CA GLY A 105 5.03 14.75 8.49
C GLY A 105 4.91 13.27 8.15
N ALA A 106 4.66 12.93 6.87
CA ALA A 106 4.61 11.54 6.40
C ALA A 106 5.97 10.82 6.59
N ALA A 107 7.09 11.47 6.21
CA ALA A 107 8.41 10.92 6.43
C ALA A 107 8.72 10.74 7.93
N ALA A 108 8.35 11.69 8.77
CA ALA A 108 8.51 11.59 10.22
C ALA A 108 7.73 10.41 10.79
N ARG A 109 6.49 10.17 10.35
CA ARG A 109 5.69 9.00 10.78
C ARG A 109 6.36 7.67 10.39
N LEU A 110 6.90 7.56 9.17
CA LEU A 110 7.63 6.38 8.72
C LEU A 110 8.93 6.14 9.51
N SER A 111 9.54 7.20 10.05
CA SER A 111 10.80 7.12 10.81
C SER A 111 10.63 7.04 12.32
N ALA A 112 9.47 7.44 12.86
CA ALA A 112 9.24 7.56 14.31
C ALA A 112 8.68 6.30 14.98
N ALA A 113 8.47 5.21 14.23
CA ALA A 113 7.89 4.00 14.81
C ALA A 113 8.80 3.41 15.91
N ASP A 114 8.27 3.28 17.13
CA ASP A 114 8.94 2.62 18.27
C ASP A 114 8.97 1.09 18.14
N GLY A 115 8.91 0.61 16.92
CA GLY A 115 8.87 -0.79 16.54
C GLY A 115 8.36 -0.94 15.11
N PRO A 116 8.38 -2.14 14.55
CA PRO A 116 7.95 -2.37 13.19
C PRO A 116 6.46 -2.08 13.03
N ALA A 117 6.14 -0.97 12.38
CA ALA A 117 4.80 -0.58 11.97
C ALA A 117 4.70 -0.61 10.45
N ALA A 118 3.52 -0.94 9.94
CA ALA A 118 3.24 -0.87 8.51
C ALA A 118 2.32 0.32 8.21
N TYR A 119 2.53 0.96 7.07
CA TYR A 119 1.74 2.10 6.62
C TYR A 119 1.25 1.87 5.19
N THR A 120 -0.06 1.81 5.01
CA THR A 120 -0.65 1.86 3.66
C THR A 120 -0.60 3.30 3.15
N LEU A 121 -0.31 3.50 1.88
CA LEU A 121 -0.21 4.82 1.27
C LEU A 121 -1.32 4.98 0.24
N ASP A 122 -2.10 6.06 0.39
CA ASP A 122 -3.13 6.40 -0.59
C ASP A 122 -2.51 6.79 -1.94
N GLN A 123 -3.17 6.38 -3.01
CA GLN A 123 -2.84 6.81 -4.38
C GLN A 123 -4.12 6.91 -5.21
N ILE A 124 -4.43 8.11 -5.67
CA ILE A 124 -5.55 8.37 -6.59
C ILE A 124 -5.07 8.92 -7.93
N GLY A 125 -3.83 9.37 -8.00
CA GLY A 125 -3.26 9.94 -9.22
C GLY A 125 -1.78 10.28 -9.10
N PRO A 126 -1.27 11.04 -10.10
CA PRO A 126 0.16 11.33 -10.23
C PRO A 126 0.80 12.05 -9.05
N ALA A 127 0.04 12.87 -8.31
CA ALA A 127 0.57 13.63 -7.18
C ALA A 127 0.92 12.73 -6.00
N GLU A 128 0.00 11.83 -5.62
CA GLU A 128 0.20 10.87 -4.54
C GLU A 128 1.25 9.82 -4.91
N GLU A 129 1.28 9.38 -6.18
CA GLU A 129 2.35 8.50 -6.67
C GLU A 129 3.73 9.15 -6.54
N ALA A 130 3.87 10.43 -6.93
CA ALA A 130 5.13 11.14 -6.79
C ALA A 130 5.54 11.30 -5.32
N ALA A 131 4.58 11.61 -4.44
CA ALA A 131 4.81 11.71 -3.00
C ALA A 131 5.26 10.37 -2.41
N ALA A 132 4.54 9.29 -2.72
CA ALA A 132 4.87 7.94 -2.27
C ALA A 132 6.25 7.50 -2.79
N GLY A 133 6.54 7.69 -4.08
CA GLY A 133 7.84 7.38 -4.67
C GLY A 133 9.00 8.10 -4.00
N ALA A 134 8.81 9.38 -3.68
CA ALA A 134 9.80 10.17 -2.94
C ALA A 134 10.03 9.63 -1.51
N LEU A 135 8.96 9.29 -0.78
CA LEU A 135 9.04 8.70 0.56
C LEU A 135 9.77 7.36 0.53
N LEU A 136 9.42 6.47 -0.40
CA LEU A 136 10.10 5.18 -0.57
C LEU A 136 11.59 5.35 -0.87
N TRP A 137 11.92 6.23 -1.82
CA TRP A 137 13.30 6.41 -2.26
C TRP A 137 14.18 7.08 -1.19
N GLN A 138 13.66 8.09 -0.52
CA GLN A 138 14.36 8.78 0.56
C GLN A 138 14.54 7.88 1.79
N GLY A 139 13.53 7.10 2.15
CA GLY A 139 13.56 6.18 3.30
C GLY A 139 14.27 4.84 3.04
N ARG A 140 14.77 4.56 1.82
CA ARG A 140 15.27 3.23 1.40
C ARG A 140 16.43 2.66 2.23
N ALA A 141 17.19 3.51 2.91
CA ALA A 141 18.29 3.03 3.75
C ALA A 141 17.79 2.33 5.02
N GLU A 142 16.68 2.82 5.59
CA GLU A 142 16.07 2.33 6.83
C GLU A 142 14.93 1.34 6.56
N ASN A 143 14.20 1.53 5.44
CA ASN A 143 13.02 0.77 5.06
C ASN A 143 13.28 0.01 3.76
N ARG A 144 14.10 -1.04 3.84
CA ARG A 144 14.52 -1.87 2.68
C ARG A 144 13.43 -2.84 2.21
N PHE A 145 12.35 -2.98 2.97
CA PHE A 145 11.26 -3.87 2.66
C PHE A 145 9.99 -3.07 2.41
N VAL A 146 9.38 -3.31 1.26
CA VAL A 146 8.12 -2.70 0.81
C VAL A 146 7.18 -3.79 0.36
N ILE A 147 5.90 -3.66 0.66
CA ILE A 147 4.85 -4.50 0.13
C ILE A 147 4.04 -3.68 -0.88
N GLY A 148 3.74 -4.25 -2.04
CA GLY A 148 2.85 -3.55 -2.95
C GLY A 148 2.58 -4.24 -4.27
N SER A 149 1.69 -3.61 -5.03
CA SER A 149 1.36 -3.97 -6.40
C SER A 149 2.29 -3.23 -7.38
N GLN A 150 1.89 -3.15 -8.63
CA GLN A 150 2.55 -2.33 -9.65
C GLN A 150 2.63 -0.84 -9.27
N GLY A 151 1.81 -0.39 -8.31
CA GLY A 151 1.87 0.99 -7.80
C GLY A 151 3.20 1.37 -7.17
N VAL A 152 3.95 0.40 -6.63
CA VAL A 152 5.32 0.65 -6.14
C VAL A 152 6.25 1.03 -7.27
N GLU A 153 6.22 0.26 -8.37
CA GLU A 153 7.05 0.54 -9.55
C GLU A 153 6.68 1.87 -10.20
N TYR A 154 5.38 2.15 -10.36
CA TYR A 154 4.91 3.43 -10.91
C TYR A 154 5.35 4.61 -10.06
N ALA A 155 5.18 4.53 -8.75
CA ALA A 155 5.60 5.58 -7.82
C ALA A 155 7.12 5.85 -7.90
N LEU A 156 7.93 4.80 -7.86
CA LEU A 156 9.39 4.92 -7.96
C LEU A 156 9.84 5.49 -9.32
N VAL A 157 9.29 4.97 -10.43
CA VAL A 157 9.64 5.47 -11.78
C VAL A 157 9.23 6.93 -11.94
N ARG A 158 8.08 7.33 -11.40
CA ARG A 158 7.62 8.73 -11.43
C ARG A 158 8.59 9.63 -10.66
N HIS A 159 9.00 9.21 -9.47
CA HIS A 159 10.00 9.94 -8.68
C HIS A 159 11.35 10.02 -9.41
N TRP A 160 11.87 8.91 -9.94
CA TRP A 160 13.14 8.87 -10.63
C TRP A 160 13.17 9.75 -11.88
N ARG A 161 12.07 9.79 -12.63
CA ARG A 161 11.93 10.72 -13.78
C ARG A 161 11.95 12.18 -13.34
N HIS A 162 11.29 12.49 -12.23
CA HIS A 162 11.31 13.85 -11.66
C HIS A 162 12.72 14.28 -11.25
N GLU A 163 13.50 13.36 -10.71
CA GLU A 163 14.89 13.61 -10.28
C GLU A 163 15.90 13.46 -11.43
N GLY A 164 15.49 13.12 -12.63
CA GLY A 164 16.38 12.92 -13.78
C GLY A 164 17.29 11.69 -13.66
N LEU A 165 16.85 10.67 -12.91
CA LEU A 165 17.61 9.44 -12.72
C LEU A 165 17.33 8.40 -13.83
N VAL A 166 16.19 8.52 -14.51
CA VAL A 166 15.78 7.69 -15.67
C VAL A 166 15.02 8.53 -16.69
#